data_1afcb673f8ccbab4c5f2ba7f9ba4ee5a
#
_entry.id   1afcb673f8ccbab4c5f2ba7f9ba4ee5a
#
_cell.length_a   1.000
_cell.length_b   1.000
_cell.length_c   1.000
_cell.angle_alpha   90.00
_cell.angle_beta   90.00
_cell.angle_gamma   90.00
#
_symmetry.space_group_name_H-M   'P 1'
#
loop_
_entity.id
_entity.type
_entity.pdbx_description
1 polymer ?
#
loop_
_entity_poly.entity_id
_entity_poly.type
_entity_poly.pdbx_seq_one_letter_code
_entity_poly.pdbx_strand_id
1 'polypeptide(L)'
;MDDFVISGTYTGYTYLGEAYGRFKTEDGNMRDFCNIFVASPVSDFESDDYHASGFKAEKKRCVSKDVLSQGFNPGDPIKLFFDDKQRVVMVALDG
;
A
#
# COMPACT_ATOMS: atom_id res chain seq x y z
N MET A 1 -7.79 9.94 -20.17
CA MET A 1 -8.09 10.93 -19.13
C MET A 1 -8.23 10.22 -17.80
N ASP A 2 -7.60 10.79 -16.82
CA ASP A 2 -7.57 10.16 -15.51
C ASP A 2 -8.90 10.27 -14.83
N ASP A 3 -9.30 9.18 -14.19
CA ASP A 3 -10.55 9.12 -13.48
C ASP A 3 -10.35 9.13 -11.97
N PHE A 4 -9.14 9.42 -11.51
CA PHE A 4 -8.89 9.46 -10.08
C PHE A 4 -8.16 10.75 -9.72
N VAL A 5 -8.31 11.11 -8.46
CA VAL A 5 -7.69 12.30 -7.89
C VAL A 5 -6.71 11.85 -6.82
N ILE A 6 -5.51 12.38 -6.87
CA ILE A 6 -4.51 12.07 -5.85
C ILE A 6 -4.75 13.02 -4.69
N SER A 7 -5.14 12.46 -3.54
CA SER A 7 -5.40 13.24 -2.33
C SER A 7 -4.19 13.35 -1.43
N GLY A 8 -3.24 12.44 -1.58
CA GLY A 8 -2.04 12.49 -0.76
C GLY A 8 -0.94 11.62 -1.33
N THR A 9 0.27 12.01 -1.03
CA THR A 9 1.48 11.29 -1.41
C THR A 9 2.28 11.04 -0.16
N TYR A 10 2.66 9.79 0.07
CA TYR A 10 3.40 9.42 1.26
C TYR A 10 4.68 8.70 0.87
N THR A 11 5.77 9.10 1.52
CA THR A 11 7.09 8.53 1.30
C THR A 11 7.52 7.75 2.52
N GLY A 12 8.69 7.12 2.45
CA GLY A 12 9.21 6.39 3.59
C GLY A 12 8.73 4.96 3.69
N TYR A 13 8.01 4.48 2.68
CA TYR A 13 7.57 3.10 2.64
C TYR A 13 8.63 2.21 2.01
N THR A 14 8.66 0.96 2.45
CA THR A 14 9.50 -0.07 1.84
C THR A 14 8.56 -1.15 1.29
N TYR A 15 8.74 -1.51 0.04
CA TYR A 15 7.93 -2.55 -0.58
C TYR A 15 8.29 -3.91 0.03
N LEU A 16 7.27 -4.67 0.40
CA LEU A 16 7.44 -6.02 0.93
C LEU A 16 6.88 -7.09 0.01
N GLY A 17 5.79 -6.78 -0.67
CA GLY A 17 5.13 -7.75 -1.52
C GLY A 17 3.77 -7.27 -1.97
N GLU A 18 3.05 -8.16 -2.64
CA GLU A 18 1.72 -7.83 -3.15
C GLU A 18 0.90 -9.10 -3.30
N ALA A 19 -0.42 -8.91 -3.34
CA ALA A 19 -1.34 -10.00 -3.61
C ALA A 19 -2.53 -9.42 -4.36
N TYR A 20 -2.91 -10.05 -5.46
CA TYR A 20 -4.09 -9.64 -6.19
C TYR A 20 -4.72 -10.86 -6.83
N GLY A 21 -5.99 -10.72 -7.19
CA GLY A 21 -6.71 -11.82 -7.79
C GLY A 21 -8.20 -11.55 -7.77
N ARG A 22 -8.95 -12.62 -7.72
CA ARG A 22 -10.41 -12.57 -7.73
C ARG A 22 -10.96 -13.48 -6.65
N PHE A 23 -12.12 -13.11 -6.16
CA PHE A 23 -12.85 -13.97 -5.24
C PHE A 23 -14.33 -13.88 -5.54
N LYS A 24 -15.07 -14.91 -5.14
CA LYS A 24 -16.50 -14.98 -5.35
C LYS A 24 -17.20 -14.51 -4.09
N THR A 25 -18.13 -13.58 -4.26
CA THR A 25 -18.92 -13.08 -3.14
C THR A 25 -20.10 -14.02 -2.88
N GLU A 26 -20.79 -13.80 -1.77
CA GLU A 26 -21.91 -14.63 -1.38
C GLU A 26 -23.04 -14.61 -2.41
N ASP A 27 -23.19 -13.50 -3.11
CA ASP A 27 -24.23 -13.36 -4.12
C ASP A 27 -23.84 -13.96 -5.48
N GLY A 28 -22.67 -14.60 -5.55
CA GLY A 28 -22.24 -15.28 -6.76
C GLY A 28 -21.43 -14.42 -7.71
N ASN A 29 -21.24 -13.15 -7.41
CA ASN A 29 -20.46 -12.26 -8.26
C ASN A 29 -18.97 -12.40 -7.99
N MET A 30 -18.17 -12.14 -9.01
CA MET A 30 -16.71 -12.12 -8.86
C MET A 30 -16.26 -10.71 -8.57
N ARG A 31 -15.31 -10.59 -7.67
CA ARG A 31 -14.70 -9.31 -7.34
C ARG A 31 -13.20 -9.40 -7.41
N ASP A 32 -12.59 -8.36 -7.93
CA ASP A 32 -11.13 -8.25 -7.98
C ASP A 32 -10.63 -7.65 -6.68
N PHE A 33 -9.44 -8.06 -6.29
CA PHE A 33 -8.76 -7.42 -5.17
C PHE A 33 -7.31 -7.19 -5.52
N CYS A 34 -6.72 -6.18 -4.90
CA CYS A 34 -5.30 -5.90 -5.06
C CYS A 34 -4.80 -5.23 -3.80
N ASN A 35 -3.78 -5.81 -3.20
CA ASN A 35 -3.17 -5.27 -2.00
C ASN A 35 -1.66 -5.20 -2.17
N ILE A 36 -1.07 -4.15 -1.63
CA ILE A 36 0.36 -4.03 -1.53
C ILE A 36 0.74 -4.11 -0.05
N PHE A 37 1.82 -4.80 0.23
CA PHE A 37 2.33 -4.93 1.60
C PHE A 37 3.58 -4.08 1.71
N VAL A 38 3.62 -3.21 2.71
CA VAL A 38 4.71 -2.25 2.85
C VAL A 38 5.12 -2.18 4.32
N ALA A 39 6.34 -1.73 4.53
CA ALA A 39 6.83 -1.40 5.86
C ALA A 39 6.97 0.10 5.96
N SER A 40 6.66 0.65 7.12
CA SER A 40 6.85 2.06 7.38
C SER A 40 7.45 2.22 8.77
N PRO A 41 8.24 3.28 8.99
CA PRO A 41 8.80 3.49 10.32
C PRO A 41 7.71 3.85 11.32
N VAL A 42 7.83 3.33 12.53
CA VAL A 42 6.99 3.78 13.62
C VAL A 42 7.68 4.95 14.30
N SER A 43 6.88 5.83 14.92
CA SER A 43 7.45 6.91 15.72
C SER A 43 8.04 6.30 16.98
N ASP A 44 9.28 6.68 17.28
CA ASP A 44 9.92 6.21 18.50
C ASP A 44 9.15 6.75 19.71
N PHE A 45 8.85 5.86 20.63
CA PHE A 45 8.13 6.24 21.84
C PHE A 45 8.49 5.30 22.97
N GLU A 46 8.61 5.86 24.13
CA GLU A 46 8.96 5.08 25.31
C GLU A 46 8.19 5.60 26.51
N SER A 47 7.54 4.71 27.22
CA SER A 47 6.91 5.02 28.50
C SER A 47 7.01 3.79 29.38
N ASP A 48 6.48 3.88 30.62
CA ASP A 48 6.52 2.73 31.53
C ASP A 48 5.74 1.54 30.97
N ASP A 49 4.71 1.82 30.19
CA ASP A 49 3.79 0.78 29.72
C ASP A 49 3.86 0.52 28.22
N TYR A 50 4.66 1.26 27.46
CA TYR A 50 4.63 1.15 26.03
C TYR A 50 5.96 1.52 25.40
N HIS A 51 6.36 0.73 24.42
CA HIS A 51 7.58 0.97 23.66
C HIS A 51 7.25 0.84 22.16
N ALA A 52 7.75 1.78 21.36
CA ALA A 52 7.60 1.72 19.92
C ALA A 52 8.89 2.16 19.25
N SER A 53 9.37 1.34 18.32
CA SER A 53 10.55 1.67 17.52
C SER A 53 10.58 0.74 16.30
N GLY A 54 11.42 1.10 15.33
CA GLY A 54 11.64 0.25 14.16
C GLY A 54 10.58 0.47 13.09
N PHE A 55 10.13 -0.62 12.49
CA PHE A 55 9.20 -0.59 11.36
C PHE A 55 7.99 -1.45 11.66
N LYS A 56 6.88 -1.10 11.04
CA LYS A 56 5.66 -1.92 11.08
C LYS A 56 5.28 -2.28 9.65
N ALA A 57 4.64 -3.43 9.50
CA ALA A 57 4.12 -3.88 8.21
C ALA A 57 2.66 -3.48 8.08
N GLU A 58 2.27 -3.04 6.90
CA GLU A 58 0.91 -2.60 6.64
C GLU A 58 0.43 -3.17 5.31
N LYS A 59 -0.87 -3.39 5.22
CA LYS A 59 -1.52 -3.76 3.98
C LYS A 59 -2.30 -2.56 3.49
N LYS A 60 -2.07 -2.17 2.22
CA LYS A 60 -2.78 -1.06 1.59
C LYS A 60 -3.53 -1.56 0.38
N ARG A 61 -4.77 -1.16 0.23
CA ARG A 61 -5.59 -1.56 -0.90
C ARG A 61 -5.28 -0.67 -2.10
N CYS A 62 -5.15 -1.30 -3.27
CA CYS A 62 -4.92 -0.60 -4.54
C CYS A 62 -6.21 -0.57 -5.34
N VAL A 63 -6.34 0.43 -6.21
CA VAL A 63 -7.53 0.55 -7.06
C VAL A 63 -7.58 -0.56 -8.10
N SER A 64 -6.44 -1.04 -8.57
CA SER A 64 -6.37 -2.16 -9.49
C SER A 64 -4.95 -2.71 -9.51
N LYS A 65 -4.79 -3.89 -10.10
CA LYS A 65 -3.46 -4.51 -10.21
C LYS A 65 -2.53 -3.71 -11.13
N ASP A 66 -3.09 -2.86 -11.97
CA ASP A 66 -2.29 -2.05 -12.88
C ASP A 66 -1.37 -1.08 -12.13
N VAL A 67 -1.73 -0.75 -10.90
CA VAL A 67 -0.90 0.09 -10.03
C VAL A 67 0.46 -0.55 -9.80
N LEU A 68 0.53 -1.88 -9.86
CA LEU A 68 1.73 -2.65 -9.57
C LEU A 68 2.45 -3.12 -10.84
N SER A 69 2.04 -2.63 -12.02
CA SER A 69 2.55 -3.13 -13.29
C SER A 69 4.04 -2.88 -13.50
N GLN A 70 4.59 -1.89 -12.81
CA GLN A 70 6.01 -1.58 -12.94
C GLN A 70 6.89 -2.69 -12.37
N GLY A 71 6.38 -3.41 -11.38
CA GLY A 71 7.15 -4.46 -10.72
C GLY A 71 8.12 -3.87 -9.71
N PHE A 72 8.09 -4.44 -8.50
CA PHE A 72 8.95 -3.98 -7.41
C PHE A 72 9.56 -5.20 -6.75
N ASN A 73 10.70 -5.01 -6.12
CA ASN A 73 11.38 -6.07 -5.38
C ASN A 73 11.31 -5.79 -3.89
N PRO A 74 11.13 -6.82 -3.05
CA PRO A 74 11.14 -6.61 -1.61
C PRO A 74 12.38 -5.84 -1.17
N GLY A 75 12.16 -4.81 -0.40
CA GLY A 75 13.23 -3.92 0.05
C GLY A 75 13.33 -2.61 -0.72
N ASP A 76 12.63 -2.48 -1.84
CA ASP A 76 12.67 -1.24 -2.61
C ASP A 76 12.03 -0.10 -1.84
N PRO A 77 12.68 1.06 -1.79
CA PRO A 77 12.01 2.25 -1.24
C PRO A 77 10.97 2.74 -2.23
N ILE A 78 9.78 2.98 -1.76
CA ILE A 78 8.68 3.40 -2.63
C ILE A 78 7.91 4.55 -1.99
N LYS A 79 7.17 5.25 -2.83
CA LYS A 79 6.19 6.22 -2.37
C LYS A 79 4.83 5.84 -2.93
N LEU A 80 3.81 6.11 -2.15
CA LEU A 80 2.45 5.73 -2.45
C LEU A 80 1.61 6.98 -2.68
N PHE A 81 0.76 6.92 -3.69
CA PHE A 81 -0.17 7.99 -4.01
C PHE A 81 -1.58 7.47 -3.75
N PHE A 82 -2.34 8.18 -2.94
CA PHE A 82 -3.66 7.76 -2.50
C PHE A 82 -4.75 8.65 -3.08
N ASP A 83 -5.92 8.07 -3.30
CA ASP A 83 -7.09 8.84 -3.66
C ASP A 83 -7.83 9.28 -2.38
N ASP A 84 -9.00 9.89 -2.55
CA ASP A 84 -9.79 10.39 -1.43
C ASP A 84 -10.43 9.27 -0.61
N LYS A 85 -10.36 8.03 -1.08
CA LYS A 85 -10.88 6.87 -0.36
C LYS A 85 -9.77 6.03 0.25
N GLN A 86 -8.56 6.59 0.32
CA GLN A 86 -7.40 5.92 0.90
C GLN A 86 -6.98 4.67 0.13
N ARG A 87 -7.24 4.64 -1.17
CA ARG A 87 -6.77 3.55 -2.02
C ARG A 87 -5.53 4.01 -2.76
N VAL A 88 -4.60 3.09 -2.94
CA VAL A 88 -3.37 3.40 -3.68
C VAL A 88 -3.70 3.48 -5.16
N VAL A 89 -3.41 4.60 -5.78
CA VAL A 89 -3.65 4.82 -7.21
C VAL A 89 -2.38 4.80 -8.03
N MET A 90 -1.23 4.95 -7.38
CA MET A 90 0.05 4.89 -8.07
C MET A 90 1.15 4.56 -7.08
N VAL A 91 2.15 3.81 -7.53
CA VAL A 91 3.34 3.48 -6.75
C VAL A 91 4.56 3.84 -7.59
N ALA A 92 5.53 4.48 -6.97
CA ALA A 92 6.76 4.85 -7.67
C ALA A 92 7.95 4.55 -6.78
N LEU A 93 9.08 4.27 -7.41
CA LEU A 93 10.33 4.12 -6.67
C LEU A 93 10.71 5.46 -6.05
N ASP A 94 11.19 5.42 -4.83
CA ASP A 94 11.57 6.60 -4.07
C ASP A 94 13.07 6.56 -3.85
N GLY A 95 13.75 6.84 -4.85
CA GLY A 95 15.21 6.76 -4.77
C GLY A 95 15.87 7.59 -5.81
#